data_792353ccbe28a9cf58b712c241e75de4
#
_entry.id   792353ccbe28a9cf58b712c241e75de4
#
_cell.length_a   1.000
_cell.length_b   1.000
_cell.length_c   1.000
_cell.angle_alpha   90.00
_cell.angle_beta   90.00
_cell.angle_gamma   90.00
#
_symmetry.space_group_name_H-M   'P 1'
#
loop_
_entity.id
_entity.type
_entity.pdbx_description
1 polymer ?
#
loop_
_entity_poly.entity_id
_entity_poly.type
_entity_poly.pdbx_seq_one_letter_code
_entity_poly.pdbx_strand_id
1 'polypeptide(L)'
;QAAAFRGFDTVRGSSTRGGAAAIKQILTGSAGTSLCITPDGPRGPRRKLAPGCVFLASRLSLPIVPLGFGYHRPWRYRRAWDQFAIPKPGSRARAVVGPKIIVPPDVERDELDHWRAHTEWMLNHVTEAAEQWANDGLTRRGEKPLYVKRAEKRAIPFPTLMPENSAQPSIDTLS
;
A
#
# COMPACT_ATOMS: atom_id res chain seq x y z
N GLN A 1 -10.37 11.59 -12.06
CA GLN A 1 -11.38 11.06 -13.02
C GLN A 1 -11.07 9.60 -13.42
N ALA A 2 -9.79 9.22 -13.66
CA ALA A 2 -9.45 7.85 -14.09
C ALA A 2 -9.75 6.77 -13.02
N ALA A 3 -9.63 7.08 -11.74
CA ALA A 3 -9.93 6.15 -10.65
C ALA A 3 -11.43 5.90 -10.50
N ALA A 4 -12.27 6.93 -10.60
CA ALA A 4 -13.72 6.81 -10.54
C ALA A 4 -14.27 5.93 -11.68
N PHE A 5 -13.67 6.00 -12.86
CA PHE A 5 -14.02 5.15 -14.01
C PHE A 5 -13.78 3.65 -13.76
N ARG A 6 -12.95 3.31 -12.78
CA ARG A 6 -12.61 1.94 -12.36
C ARG A 6 -13.33 1.49 -11.10
N GLY A 7 -14.28 2.27 -10.58
CA GLY A 7 -15.02 1.93 -9.37
C GLY A 7 -14.26 2.21 -8.06
N PHE A 8 -13.24 3.07 -8.11
CA PHE A 8 -12.52 3.52 -6.92
C PHE A 8 -12.99 4.92 -6.53
N ASP A 9 -13.37 5.10 -5.28
CA ASP A 9 -13.55 6.41 -4.71
C ASP A 9 -12.19 7.05 -4.42
N THR A 10 -12.07 8.35 -4.67
CA THR A 10 -10.82 9.07 -4.47
C THR A 10 -10.98 10.18 -3.45
N VAL A 11 -10.17 10.13 -2.41
CA VAL A 11 -10.03 11.22 -1.44
C VAL A 11 -8.73 11.95 -1.76
N ARG A 12 -8.82 13.26 -1.99
CA ARG A 12 -7.64 14.09 -2.27
C ARG A 12 -7.28 14.89 -1.04
N GLY A 13 -6.07 14.72 -0.57
CA GLY A 13 -5.49 15.52 0.51
C GLY A 13 -4.10 16.00 0.11
N SER A 14 -3.73 17.18 0.55
CA SER A 14 -2.34 17.66 0.47
C SER A 14 -1.82 17.92 1.86
N SER A 15 -0.50 17.81 2.04
CA SER A 15 0.17 18.02 3.33
C SER A 15 -0.02 19.40 3.96
N THR A 16 -0.58 20.37 3.23
CA THR A 16 -0.69 21.76 3.70
C THR A 16 -2.09 22.27 3.95
N ARG A 17 -3.12 21.84 3.24
CA ARG A 17 -4.50 22.38 3.41
C ARG A 17 -5.62 21.36 3.34
N GLY A 18 -5.37 20.16 2.86
CA GLY A 18 -6.41 19.15 2.66
C GLY A 18 -6.13 17.84 3.39
N GLY A 19 -4.95 17.67 3.99
CA GLY A 19 -4.56 16.41 4.63
C GLY A 19 -5.46 16.04 5.80
N ALA A 20 -5.72 16.98 6.72
CA ALA A 20 -6.59 16.75 7.87
C ALA A 20 -8.06 16.50 7.44
N ALA A 21 -8.55 17.23 6.43
CA ALA A 21 -9.89 17.02 5.89
C ALA A 21 -10.02 15.65 5.19
N ALA A 22 -9.00 15.25 4.42
CA ALA A 22 -8.93 13.94 3.79
C ALA A 22 -8.91 12.80 4.83
N ILE A 23 -8.10 12.94 5.87
CA ILE A 23 -8.06 11.99 6.99
C ILE A 23 -9.43 11.90 7.66
N LYS A 24 -10.07 13.03 7.97
CA LYS A 24 -11.41 13.04 8.56
C LYS A 24 -12.42 12.34 7.65
N GLN A 25 -12.42 12.61 6.36
CA GLN A 25 -13.30 11.98 5.39
C GLN A 25 -13.09 10.45 5.34
N ILE A 26 -11.82 9.99 5.36
CA ILE A 26 -11.50 8.57 5.41
C ILE A 26 -12.02 7.94 6.70
N LEU A 27 -11.77 8.56 7.86
CA LEU A 27 -12.20 8.05 9.16
C LEU A 27 -13.73 7.91 9.27
N THR A 28 -14.49 8.79 8.62
CA THR A 28 -15.96 8.76 8.67
C THR A 28 -16.62 7.87 7.60
N GLY A 29 -15.93 7.57 6.51
CA GLY A 29 -16.50 6.89 5.34
C GLY A 29 -15.91 5.53 4.99
N SER A 30 -14.88 5.04 5.71
CA SER A 30 -14.09 3.89 5.26
C SER A 30 -14.41 2.56 5.95
N ALA A 31 -15.49 2.45 6.71
CA ALA A 31 -15.85 1.19 7.36
C ALA A 31 -16.00 0.07 6.30
N GLY A 32 -15.18 -0.98 6.42
CA GLY A 32 -15.22 -2.14 5.52
C GLY A 32 -14.55 -1.93 4.15
N THR A 33 -13.80 -0.83 3.94
CA THR A 33 -13.14 -0.57 2.66
C THR A 33 -11.62 -0.72 2.76
N SER A 34 -10.98 -1.12 1.64
CA SER A 34 -9.52 -1.11 1.51
C SER A 34 -9.04 0.25 1.02
N LEU A 35 -7.99 0.78 1.63
CA LEU A 35 -7.39 2.05 1.26
C LEU A 35 -6.11 1.82 0.45
N CYS A 36 -5.98 2.47 -0.70
CA CYS A 36 -4.74 2.51 -1.46
C CYS A 36 -4.13 3.91 -1.32
N ILE A 37 -2.93 3.99 -0.74
CA ILE A 37 -2.27 5.25 -0.42
C ILE A 37 -0.91 5.30 -1.12
N THR A 38 -0.60 6.45 -1.76
CA THR A 38 0.75 6.81 -2.19
C THR A 38 1.40 7.62 -1.07
N PRO A 39 2.34 7.04 -0.31
CA PRO A 39 2.69 7.55 1.01
C PRO A 39 3.69 8.70 1.02
N ASP A 40 4.41 8.93 -0.07
CA ASP A 40 5.38 10.03 -0.20
C ASP A 40 4.72 11.38 -0.56
N GLY A 41 3.40 11.36 -0.81
CA GLY A 41 2.62 12.57 -1.07
C GLY A 41 3.00 13.28 -2.38
N PRO A 42 2.31 14.39 -2.70
CA PRO A 42 2.46 15.05 -4.02
C PRO A 42 3.72 15.90 -4.17
N ARG A 43 4.45 16.16 -3.10
CA ARG A 43 5.65 17.03 -3.09
C ARG A 43 6.92 16.29 -2.70
N GLY A 44 6.83 15.03 -2.32
CA GLY A 44 7.96 14.26 -1.83
C GLY A 44 8.49 14.73 -0.46
N PRO A 45 9.73 14.41 -0.17
CA PRO A 45 10.73 13.80 -1.04
C PRO A 45 10.45 12.33 -1.37
N ARG A 46 10.98 11.90 -2.51
CA ARG A 46 10.82 10.54 -3.00
C ARG A 46 11.24 9.49 -1.97
N ARG A 47 10.45 8.42 -1.86
CA ARG A 47 10.69 7.30 -0.94
C ARG A 47 10.73 7.69 0.54
N LYS A 48 10.13 8.83 0.88
CA LYS A 48 9.90 9.24 2.25
C LYS A 48 8.43 9.13 2.59
N LEU A 49 8.13 8.39 3.63
CA LEU A 49 6.77 8.09 4.03
C LEU A 49 6.23 9.21 4.92
N ALA A 50 5.10 9.81 4.50
CA ALA A 50 4.37 10.75 5.34
C ALA A 50 3.66 10.03 6.50
N PRO A 51 3.56 10.64 7.69
CA PRO A 51 3.00 9.96 8.87
C PRO A 51 1.50 9.60 8.73
N GLY A 52 0.79 10.22 7.79
CA GLY A 52 -0.66 10.07 7.64
C GLY A 52 -1.14 8.64 7.41
N CYS A 53 -0.38 7.81 6.68
CA CYS A 53 -0.78 6.42 6.44
C CYS A 53 -0.68 5.56 7.72
N VAL A 54 0.35 5.78 8.53
CA VAL A 54 0.53 5.08 9.82
C VAL A 54 -0.51 5.55 10.83
N PHE A 55 -0.78 6.84 10.87
CA PHE A 55 -1.83 7.41 11.70
C PHE A 55 -3.22 6.81 11.36
N LEU A 56 -3.55 6.72 10.06
CA LEU A 56 -4.80 6.10 9.62
C LEU A 56 -4.87 4.61 10.00
N ALA A 57 -3.78 3.88 9.82
CA ALA A 57 -3.71 2.47 10.17
C ALA A 57 -3.97 2.24 11.66
N SER A 58 -3.37 3.06 12.52
CA SER A 58 -3.59 3.03 13.97
C SER A 58 -5.05 3.35 14.33
N ARG A 59 -5.60 4.45 13.80
CA ARG A 59 -6.97 4.88 14.10
C ARG A 59 -8.07 3.97 13.57
N LEU A 60 -7.84 3.33 12.44
CA LEU A 60 -8.80 2.41 11.83
C LEU A 60 -8.54 0.94 12.20
N SER A 61 -7.49 0.65 12.96
CA SER A 61 -7.03 -0.72 13.26
C SER A 61 -6.84 -1.56 11.99
N LEU A 62 -6.39 -0.94 10.90
CA LEU A 62 -6.17 -1.59 9.62
C LEU A 62 -4.70 -1.97 9.45
N PRO A 63 -4.38 -3.18 8.96
CA PRO A 63 -3.01 -3.54 8.64
C PRO A 63 -2.52 -2.76 7.42
N ILE A 64 -1.24 -2.35 7.44
CA ILE A 64 -0.56 -1.81 6.28
C ILE A 64 0.07 -2.98 5.50
N VAL A 65 -0.19 -3.03 4.19
CA VAL A 65 0.45 -4.00 3.30
C VAL A 65 1.33 -3.24 2.31
N PRO A 66 2.66 -3.26 2.48
CA PRO A 66 3.58 -2.61 1.55
C PRO A 66 3.55 -3.30 0.19
N LEU A 67 3.49 -2.49 -0.88
CA LEU A 67 3.45 -2.98 -2.25
C LEU A 67 4.49 -2.24 -3.09
N GLY A 68 5.49 -2.96 -3.58
CA GLY A 68 6.54 -2.43 -4.45
C GLY A 68 6.31 -2.82 -5.91
N PHE A 69 6.61 -1.89 -6.83
CA PHE A 69 6.57 -2.13 -8.26
C PHE A 69 7.94 -1.92 -8.89
N GLY A 70 8.33 -2.84 -9.79
CA GLY A 70 9.53 -2.75 -10.60
C GLY A 70 9.21 -2.92 -12.09
N TYR A 71 9.95 -2.19 -12.92
CA TYR A 71 9.84 -2.28 -14.37
C TYR A 71 11.22 -2.47 -15.00
N HIS A 72 11.33 -3.35 -15.99
CA HIS A 72 12.57 -3.54 -16.73
C HIS A 72 12.87 -2.34 -17.62
N ARG A 73 14.00 -1.65 -17.35
CA ARG A 73 14.49 -0.50 -18.13
C ARG A 73 13.39 0.54 -18.42
N PRO A 74 12.67 1.06 -17.40
CA PRO A 74 11.59 2.02 -17.62
C PRO A 74 12.12 3.34 -18.18
N TRP A 75 11.24 4.11 -18.81
CA TRP A 75 11.48 5.54 -18.96
C TRP A 75 11.31 6.21 -17.60
N ARG A 76 12.30 7.02 -17.19
CA ARG A 76 12.22 7.78 -15.94
C ARG A 76 12.21 9.27 -16.25
N TYR A 77 11.18 9.96 -15.74
CA TYR A 77 11.11 11.41 -15.84
C TYR A 77 11.95 12.05 -14.73
N ARG A 78 13.25 12.19 -14.99
CA ARG A 78 14.25 12.61 -13.98
C ARG A 78 14.07 14.03 -13.44
N ARG A 79 13.29 14.89 -14.14
CA ARG A 79 12.97 16.24 -13.67
C ARG A 79 11.87 16.29 -12.62
N ALA A 80 11.06 15.24 -12.48
CA ALA A 80 10.09 15.14 -11.42
C ALA A 80 10.78 14.70 -10.12
N TRP A 81 10.31 15.19 -9.00
CA TRP A 81 10.84 14.87 -7.67
C TRP A 81 10.74 13.36 -7.35
N ASP A 82 9.70 12.68 -7.86
CA ASP A 82 9.44 11.25 -7.67
C ASP A 82 10.18 10.37 -8.66
N GLN A 83 10.80 10.96 -9.70
CA GLN A 83 11.43 10.25 -10.80
C GLN A 83 10.50 9.17 -11.39
N PHE A 84 9.25 9.57 -11.63
CA PHE A 84 8.19 8.68 -12.09
C PHE A 84 8.67 7.74 -13.19
N ALA A 85 8.40 6.43 -13.01
CA ALA A 85 8.82 5.39 -13.91
C ALA A 85 7.66 4.96 -14.80
N ILE A 86 7.83 5.08 -16.11
CA ILE A 86 6.85 4.64 -17.12
C ILE A 86 7.37 3.34 -17.73
N PRO A 87 6.61 2.23 -17.62
CA PRO A 87 7.01 0.97 -18.24
C PRO A 87 7.03 1.11 -19.76
N LYS A 88 8.06 0.56 -20.40
CA LYS A 88 8.10 0.47 -21.86
C LYS A 88 7.10 -0.57 -22.35
N PRO A 89 6.47 -0.36 -23.53
CA PRO A 89 5.62 -1.38 -24.16
C PRO A 89 6.36 -2.71 -24.26
N GLY A 90 5.71 -3.80 -23.86
CA GLY A 90 6.30 -5.15 -23.87
C GLY A 90 7.39 -5.41 -22.83
N SER A 91 7.72 -4.45 -21.96
CA SER A 91 8.69 -4.68 -20.89
C SER A 91 8.10 -5.47 -19.73
N ARG A 92 8.97 -6.14 -18.98
CA ARG A 92 8.56 -6.85 -17.76
C ARG A 92 8.19 -5.85 -16.68
N ALA A 93 7.08 -6.13 -15.98
CA ALA A 93 6.70 -5.49 -14.74
C ALA A 93 6.67 -6.57 -13.63
N ARG A 94 7.07 -6.20 -12.43
CA ARG A 94 7.02 -7.06 -11.24
C ARG A 94 6.38 -6.28 -10.09
N ALA A 95 5.62 -7.01 -9.27
CA ALA A 95 5.07 -6.48 -8.03
C ALA A 95 5.50 -7.40 -6.88
N VAL A 96 5.97 -6.81 -5.81
CA VAL A 96 6.33 -7.53 -4.58
C VAL A 96 5.45 -7.02 -3.47
N VAL A 97 4.73 -7.94 -2.83
CA VAL A 97 3.89 -7.67 -1.67
C VAL A 97 4.70 -8.02 -0.43
N GLY A 98 4.85 -7.08 0.47
CA GLY A 98 5.50 -7.29 1.76
C GLY A 98 4.56 -7.90 2.79
N PRO A 99 5.12 -8.28 3.96
CA PRO A 99 4.32 -8.73 5.09
C PRO A 99 3.41 -7.61 5.59
N LYS A 100 2.28 -7.99 6.18
CA LYS A 100 1.39 -7.04 6.82
C LYS A 100 2.06 -6.43 8.07
N ILE A 101 1.96 -5.12 8.20
CA ILE A 101 2.41 -4.37 9.37
C ILE A 101 1.17 -4.00 10.17
N ILE A 102 1.12 -4.43 11.43
CA ILE A 102 0.02 -4.12 12.34
C ILE A 102 0.50 -3.02 13.27
N VAL A 103 -0.07 -1.82 13.10
CA VAL A 103 0.19 -0.70 13.98
C VAL A 103 -0.80 -0.78 15.14
N PRO A 104 -0.36 -0.69 16.40
CA PRO A 104 -1.27 -0.68 17.54
C PRO A 104 -2.32 0.43 17.43
N PRO A 105 -3.52 0.23 17.95
CA PRO A 105 -4.52 1.29 18.00
C PRO A 105 -4.04 2.42 18.92
N ASP A 106 -4.42 3.65 18.57
CA ASP A 106 -4.18 4.86 19.36
C ASP A 106 -2.70 5.10 19.75
N VAL A 107 -1.79 4.78 18.83
CA VAL A 107 -0.36 5.00 19.00
C VAL A 107 -0.05 6.48 19.31
N GLU A 108 0.77 6.70 20.32
CA GLU A 108 1.23 8.03 20.70
C GLU A 108 2.18 8.63 19.64
N ARG A 109 2.38 9.95 19.73
CA ARG A 109 3.12 10.68 18.70
C ARG A 109 4.57 10.20 18.54
N ASP A 110 5.22 9.87 19.64
CA ASP A 110 6.63 9.43 19.62
C ASP A 110 6.78 8.03 19.01
N GLU A 111 5.84 7.14 19.28
CA GLU A 111 5.79 5.81 18.68
C GLU A 111 5.39 5.86 17.19
N LEU A 112 4.59 6.88 16.80
CA LEU A 112 4.17 7.06 15.40
C LEU A 112 5.37 7.20 14.45
N ASP A 113 6.43 7.90 14.89
CA ASP A 113 7.66 8.05 14.11
C ASP A 113 8.43 6.75 13.97
N HIS A 114 8.44 5.89 14.99
CA HIS A 114 9.01 4.55 14.93
C HIS A 114 8.28 3.70 13.87
N TRP A 115 6.95 3.64 13.94
CA TRP A 115 6.14 2.89 12.99
C TRP A 115 6.25 3.44 11.56
N ARG A 116 6.36 4.77 11.43
CA ARG A 116 6.62 5.43 10.16
C ARG A 116 7.94 4.98 9.55
N ALA A 117 9.02 5.02 10.33
CA ALA A 117 10.34 4.61 9.88
C ALA A 117 10.38 3.13 9.50
N HIS A 118 9.76 2.26 10.28
CA HIS A 118 9.63 0.84 9.97
C HIS A 118 8.87 0.59 8.67
N THR A 119 7.72 1.26 8.49
CA THR A 119 6.91 1.13 7.27
C THR A 119 7.63 1.68 6.04
N GLU A 120 8.35 2.81 6.18
CA GLU A 120 9.20 3.40 5.13
C GLU A 120 10.28 2.42 4.69
N TRP A 121 11.00 1.84 5.65
CA TRP A 121 12.03 0.86 5.38
C TRP A 121 11.48 -0.34 4.63
N MET A 122 10.37 -0.92 5.10
CA MET A 122 9.74 -2.09 4.47
C MET A 122 9.26 -1.78 3.05
N LEU A 123 8.61 -0.62 2.84
CA LEU A 123 8.13 -0.21 1.52
C LEU A 123 9.29 -0.01 0.52
N ASN A 124 10.39 0.59 0.97
CA ASN A 124 11.58 0.75 0.15
C ASN A 124 12.19 -0.61 -0.18
N HIS A 125 12.28 -1.51 0.78
CA HIS A 125 12.82 -2.86 0.58
C HIS A 125 12.03 -3.67 -0.46
N VAL A 126 10.69 -3.69 -0.37
CA VAL A 126 9.86 -4.42 -1.36
C VAL A 126 9.91 -3.74 -2.74
N THR A 127 10.07 -2.42 -2.78
CA THR A 127 10.22 -1.68 -4.05
C THR A 127 11.54 -2.02 -4.73
N GLU A 128 12.63 -2.03 -3.99
CA GLU A 128 13.96 -2.43 -4.48
C GLU A 128 13.97 -3.88 -4.94
N ALA A 129 13.37 -4.78 -4.17
CA ALA A 129 13.22 -6.18 -4.56
C ALA A 129 12.43 -6.35 -5.86
N ALA A 130 11.36 -5.56 -6.07
CA ALA A 130 10.58 -5.57 -7.31
C ALA A 130 11.37 -5.01 -8.49
N GLU A 131 12.10 -3.91 -8.30
CA GLU A 131 12.97 -3.30 -9.33
C GLU A 131 14.08 -4.27 -9.75
N GLN A 132 14.74 -4.91 -8.79
CA GLN A 132 15.78 -5.90 -9.03
C GLN A 132 15.23 -7.10 -9.79
N TRP A 133 14.13 -7.67 -9.34
CA TRP A 133 13.48 -8.80 -9.99
C TRP A 133 13.02 -8.47 -11.42
N ALA A 134 12.51 -7.27 -11.67
CA ALA A 134 12.16 -6.84 -13.03
C ALA A 134 13.38 -6.77 -13.95
N ASN A 135 14.55 -6.39 -13.43
CA ASN A 135 15.80 -6.30 -14.19
C ASN A 135 16.44 -7.67 -14.43
N ASP A 136 16.50 -8.54 -13.44
CA ASP A 136 17.08 -9.88 -13.52
C ASP A 136 16.32 -10.78 -14.47
N GLY A 137 15.00 -10.63 -14.51
CA GLY A 137 14.11 -11.42 -15.36
C GLY A 137 13.95 -12.87 -14.94
N LEU A 138 14.46 -13.25 -13.77
CA LEU A 138 14.35 -14.59 -13.23
C LEU A 138 12.91 -14.93 -12.86
N THR A 139 12.49 -16.18 -13.12
CA THR A 139 11.23 -16.71 -12.61
C THR A 139 11.42 -17.10 -11.14
N ARG A 140 10.56 -16.62 -10.26
CA ARG A 140 10.57 -16.95 -8.83
C ARG A 140 9.49 -17.96 -8.49
N ARG A 141 9.78 -18.86 -7.53
CA ARG A 141 8.79 -19.83 -7.05
C ARG A 141 7.58 -19.09 -6.48
N GLY A 142 6.38 -19.46 -6.93
CA GLY A 142 5.13 -18.81 -6.53
C GLY A 142 4.80 -17.54 -7.32
N GLU A 143 5.54 -17.23 -8.40
CA GLU A 143 5.20 -16.14 -9.31
C GLU A 143 3.81 -16.38 -9.92
N LYS A 144 2.94 -15.37 -9.79
CA LYS A 144 1.62 -15.35 -10.40
C LYS A 144 1.56 -14.23 -11.43
N PRO A 145 1.10 -14.48 -12.67
CA PRO A 145 0.90 -13.41 -13.64
C PRO A 145 -0.19 -12.46 -13.15
N LEU A 146 0.11 -11.14 -13.15
CA LEU A 146 -0.84 -10.09 -12.78
C LEU A 146 -1.78 -9.69 -13.92
N TYR A 147 -1.60 -10.26 -15.12
CA TYR A 147 -2.49 -9.94 -16.21
C TYR A 147 -3.56 -11.01 -16.37
N VAL A 148 -4.81 -10.55 -16.51
CA VAL A 148 -5.95 -11.41 -16.86
C VAL A 148 -6.17 -11.31 -18.36
N LYS A 149 -6.21 -12.46 -19.04
CA LYS A 149 -6.55 -12.49 -20.47
C LYS A 149 -7.88 -11.78 -20.69
N ARG A 150 -7.97 -10.97 -21.75
CA ARG A 150 -9.10 -10.06 -22.07
C ARG A 150 -10.50 -10.72 -22.10
N ALA A 151 -10.57 -12.06 -22.07
CA ALA A 151 -11.81 -12.83 -22.10
C ALA A 151 -12.55 -12.94 -20.77
N GLU A 152 -11.90 -12.69 -19.64
CA GLU A 152 -12.54 -12.79 -18.32
C GLU A 152 -12.80 -11.42 -17.73
N LYS A 153 -13.88 -10.77 -18.15
CA LYS A 153 -14.44 -9.56 -17.52
C LYS A 153 -15.12 -9.85 -16.18
N ARG A 154 -14.74 -10.87 -15.46
CA ARG A 154 -15.19 -11.04 -14.08
C ARG A 154 -14.25 -10.27 -13.18
N ALA A 155 -14.83 -9.34 -12.40
CA ALA A 155 -14.13 -8.74 -11.28
C ALA A 155 -13.52 -9.88 -10.45
N ILE A 156 -12.21 -9.89 -10.31
CA ILE A 156 -11.54 -10.81 -9.39
C ILE A 156 -12.00 -10.36 -8.00
N PRO A 157 -12.82 -11.13 -7.28
CA PRO A 157 -13.11 -10.76 -5.90
C PRO A 157 -11.77 -10.77 -5.17
N PHE A 158 -11.46 -9.67 -4.50
CA PHE A 158 -10.36 -9.66 -3.54
C PHE A 158 -10.60 -10.81 -2.57
N PRO A 159 -9.64 -11.71 -2.35
CA PRO A 159 -9.80 -12.69 -1.30
C PRO A 159 -10.07 -11.93 -0.01
N THR A 160 -11.19 -12.21 0.61
CA THR A 160 -11.54 -11.69 1.94
C THR A 160 -10.44 -12.15 2.89
N LEU A 161 -9.52 -11.23 3.25
CA LEU A 161 -8.42 -11.49 4.18
C LEU A 161 -8.93 -11.43 5.63
N MET A 162 -10.00 -12.14 5.92
CA MET A 162 -10.44 -12.41 7.29
C MET A 162 -10.55 -13.92 7.44
N PRO A 163 -9.67 -14.57 8.18
CA PRO A 163 -10.02 -15.86 8.71
C PRO A 163 -11.12 -15.65 9.75
N GLU A 164 -12.32 -16.14 9.47
CA GLU A 164 -13.28 -16.47 10.51
C GLU A 164 -12.64 -17.54 11.39
N ASN A 165 -11.97 -17.15 12.44
CA ASN A 165 -11.83 -17.91 13.67
C ASN A 165 -10.90 -17.18 14.65
N SER A 166 -11.42 -16.21 15.37
CA SER A 166 -10.93 -15.88 16.70
C SER A 166 -11.79 -16.62 17.69
N ALA A 167 -11.49 -17.90 17.90
CA ALA A 167 -11.91 -18.60 19.10
C ALA A 167 -11.32 -17.83 20.30
N GLN A 168 -12.19 -17.19 21.07
CA GLN A 168 -11.86 -16.66 22.38
C GLN A 168 -11.28 -17.79 23.24
N PRO A 169 -10.16 -17.57 23.94
CA PRO A 169 -9.79 -18.48 25.01
C PRO A 169 -10.80 -18.33 26.14
N SER A 170 -11.49 -19.41 26.44
CA SER A 170 -12.31 -19.58 27.62
C SER A 170 -11.46 -19.33 28.86
N ILE A 171 -11.82 -18.31 29.63
CA ILE A 171 -11.29 -18.15 30.99
C ILE A 171 -12.14 -19.06 31.88
N ASP A 172 -11.74 -20.32 32.01
CA ASP A 172 -12.25 -21.19 33.05
C ASP A 172 -11.41 -21.00 34.31
N THR A 173 -12.04 -20.38 35.27
CA THR A 173 -12.10 -20.61 36.71
C THR A 173 -10.95 -21.40 37.33
N LEU A 174 -10.13 -20.72 38.09
CA LEU A 174 -9.38 -21.35 39.21
C LEU A 174 -10.08 -20.97 40.53
N SER A 175 -10.68 -21.98 41.08
CA SER A 175 -11.09 -22.04 42.49
C SER A 175 -9.88 -22.10 43.39
#